data_8a72f7346335edb03e08a6c53f55e743
#
_entry.id   8a72f7346335edb03e08a6c53f55e743
#
_cell.length_a   1.000
_cell.length_b   1.000
_cell.length_c   1.000
_cell.angle_alpha   90.00
_cell.angle_beta   90.00
_cell.angle_gamma   90.00
#
_symmetry.space_group_name_H-M   'P 1'
#
loop_
_entity.id
_entity.type
_entity.pdbx_description
1 polymer ?
#
loop_
_entity_poly.entity_id
_entity_poly.type
_entity_poly.pdbx_seq_one_letter_code
_entity_poly.pdbx_strand_id
1 'polypeptide(L)'
;TTRGATHDCNTYRRLPPTTATAAAATEEGGGSAAPAMASVAAVEGAAAALRSVLSRAQQAAARAGRAPESVRVVAVSKTKPVGVIRGVYDAGHRCFGENYVQELIDKAPQLPEDIEWHFIGNLQSNKAKALLAGVPSLDMVESVDDEKIANRLDRVVADLGRKPLKVLVQVNTSGEESKFGVDPSGCVGLAKHVKLSCPNLVFSGLMTIGMLDYSSTPENFKALTSCRKEVCNELGIPEEQCELSMGMSADFEQAIEMGSTNVRVGSTIFGAREYPKKN
;
A
#
# COMPACT_ATOMS: atom_id res chain seq x y z
N THR A 1 -26.33 -3.08 -25.52
CA THR A 1 -25.75 -4.34 -25.02
C THR A 1 -24.25 -4.32 -25.19
N THR A 2 -23.52 -3.77 -24.26
CA THR A 2 -22.06 -3.87 -24.15
C THR A 2 -21.73 -4.36 -22.74
N ARG A 3 -21.18 -5.58 -22.70
CA ARG A 3 -20.74 -6.24 -21.45
C ARG A 3 -19.44 -5.58 -20.99
N GLY A 4 -19.42 -5.06 -19.76
CA GLY A 4 -18.20 -4.63 -19.08
C GLY A 4 -17.37 -5.85 -18.71
N ALA A 5 -16.07 -5.81 -19.05
CA ALA A 5 -15.10 -6.80 -18.62
C ALA A 5 -14.62 -6.43 -17.22
N THR A 6 -15.06 -7.19 -16.23
CA THR A 6 -14.44 -7.23 -14.90
C THR A 6 -13.15 -8.03 -15.02
N HIS A 7 -12.01 -7.41 -14.73
CA HIS A 7 -10.73 -8.10 -14.60
C HIS A 7 -10.72 -8.91 -13.30
N ASP A 8 -10.87 -10.21 -13.48
CA ASP A 8 -10.78 -11.24 -12.45
C ASP A 8 -9.30 -11.48 -12.13
N CYS A 9 -8.84 -11.04 -10.99
CA CYS A 9 -7.47 -11.20 -10.50
C CYS A 9 -7.38 -12.36 -9.51
N ASN A 10 -7.73 -13.58 -9.95
CA ASN A 10 -7.54 -14.76 -9.10
C ASN A 10 -7.51 -16.06 -9.91
N THR A 11 -6.41 -16.32 -10.63
CA THR A 11 -6.13 -17.64 -11.19
C THR A 11 -4.76 -18.11 -10.72
N TYR A 12 -4.73 -18.94 -9.68
CA TYR A 12 -3.55 -19.71 -9.29
C TYR A 12 -3.22 -20.74 -10.38
N ARG A 13 -2.23 -20.45 -11.24
CA ARG A 13 -1.60 -21.46 -12.09
C ARG A 13 -0.48 -22.14 -11.33
N ARG A 14 -0.61 -23.44 -11.09
CA ARG A 14 0.47 -24.31 -10.64
C ARG A 14 1.48 -24.49 -11.78
N LEU A 15 2.75 -24.21 -11.50
CA LEU A 15 3.88 -24.59 -12.37
C LEU A 15 4.62 -25.78 -11.74
N PRO A 16 5.19 -26.69 -12.57
CA PRO A 16 5.94 -27.85 -12.10
C PRO A 16 7.35 -27.49 -11.60
N PRO A 17 7.99 -28.33 -10.76
CA PRO A 17 9.30 -28.05 -10.19
C PRO A 17 10.42 -28.25 -11.23
N THR A 18 11.30 -27.27 -11.39
CA THR A 18 12.55 -27.37 -12.14
C THR A 18 13.71 -27.64 -11.19
N THR A 19 14.42 -28.72 -11.43
CA THR A 19 15.70 -29.07 -10.80
C THR A 19 16.81 -28.18 -11.29
N ALA A 20 17.53 -27.49 -10.39
CA ALA A 20 18.73 -26.72 -10.72
C ALA A 20 19.99 -27.40 -10.15
N THR A 21 20.89 -27.69 -11.04
CA THR A 21 22.25 -28.27 -10.81
C THR A 21 23.19 -27.15 -10.35
N ALA A 22 23.97 -27.41 -9.29
CA ALA A 22 24.98 -26.52 -8.79
C ALA A 22 26.25 -26.53 -9.64
N ALA A 23 26.77 -25.34 -9.96
CA ALA A 23 28.15 -25.17 -10.47
C ALA A 23 28.89 -24.18 -9.58
N ALA A 24 30.02 -24.59 -9.05
CA ALA A 24 30.94 -23.79 -8.25
C ALA A 24 31.81 -22.88 -9.12
N ALA A 25 31.99 -21.62 -8.73
CA ALA A 25 33.03 -20.76 -9.27
C ALA A 25 33.68 -19.92 -8.15
N THR A 26 34.98 -19.84 -8.21
CA THR A 26 35.96 -19.31 -7.26
C THR A 26 35.96 -17.79 -7.16
N GLU A 27 36.39 -17.31 -5.98
CA GLU A 27 36.56 -15.91 -5.53
C GLU A 27 37.66 -15.17 -6.33
N GLU A 28 37.45 -13.84 -6.53
CA GLU A 28 38.52 -12.83 -6.31
C GLU A 28 37.93 -11.41 -6.14
N GLY A 29 38.54 -10.67 -5.27
CA GLY A 29 38.18 -9.52 -4.50
C GLY A 29 37.82 -8.21 -5.20
N GLY A 30 36.95 -7.48 -4.52
CA GLY A 30 36.59 -6.07 -4.78
C GLY A 30 35.54 -5.63 -3.78
N GLY A 31 35.96 -4.92 -2.72
CA GLY A 31 35.07 -4.54 -1.62
C GLY A 31 33.99 -3.54 -2.02
N SER A 32 32.80 -4.06 -2.30
CA SER A 32 31.53 -3.35 -2.23
C SER A 32 30.73 -4.08 -1.15
N ALA A 33 30.23 -3.36 -0.14
CA ALA A 33 29.42 -3.96 0.90
C ALA A 33 28.18 -4.59 0.26
N ALA A 34 28.21 -5.92 0.10
CA ALA A 34 27.08 -6.69 -0.40
C ALA A 34 25.87 -6.45 0.52
N PRO A 35 24.65 -6.26 -0.03
CA PRO A 35 23.45 -6.18 0.78
C PRO A 35 23.36 -7.46 1.61
N ALA A 36 23.18 -7.31 2.92
CA ALA A 36 23.10 -8.45 3.84
C ALA A 36 22.03 -9.42 3.33
N MET A 37 22.46 -10.62 2.94
CA MET A 37 21.57 -11.68 2.49
C MET A 37 20.59 -11.98 3.61
N ALA A 38 19.29 -11.85 3.34
CA ALA A 38 18.26 -12.21 4.29
C ALA A 38 18.41 -13.70 4.64
N SER A 39 18.35 -14.04 5.94
CA SER A 39 18.43 -15.45 6.34
C SER A 39 17.25 -16.22 5.79
N VAL A 40 17.44 -17.50 5.40
CA VAL A 40 16.38 -18.39 4.94
C VAL A 40 15.22 -18.41 5.92
N ALA A 41 15.50 -18.46 7.22
CA ALA A 41 14.48 -18.44 8.28
C ALA A 41 13.64 -17.15 8.28
N ALA A 42 14.24 -15.98 7.99
CA ALA A 42 13.50 -14.72 7.91
C ALA A 42 12.56 -14.69 6.69
N VAL A 43 13.01 -15.23 5.56
CA VAL A 43 12.23 -15.33 4.33
C VAL A 43 11.04 -16.28 4.52
N GLU A 44 11.29 -17.49 5.02
CA GLU A 44 10.23 -18.48 5.27
C GLU A 44 9.24 -18.00 6.34
N GLY A 45 9.74 -17.36 7.39
CA GLY A 45 8.92 -16.77 8.45
C GLY A 45 7.97 -15.70 7.92
N ALA A 46 8.47 -14.78 7.08
CA ALA A 46 7.64 -13.75 6.47
C ALA A 46 6.57 -14.32 5.53
N ALA A 47 6.92 -15.33 4.71
CA ALA A 47 5.97 -16.00 3.83
C ALA A 47 4.88 -16.76 4.62
N ALA A 48 5.22 -17.41 5.72
CA ALA A 48 4.26 -18.08 6.60
C ALA A 48 3.35 -17.08 7.31
N ALA A 49 3.91 -15.98 7.81
CA ALA A 49 3.17 -14.90 8.45
C ALA A 49 2.20 -14.20 7.47
N LEU A 50 2.61 -13.98 6.21
CA LEU A 50 1.73 -13.48 5.16
C LEU A 50 0.50 -14.38 4.98
N ARG A 51 0.70 -15.70 4.84
CA ARG A 51 -0.43 -16.65 4.69
C ARG A 51 -1.39 -16.57 5.85
N SER A 52 -0.88 -16.45 7.07
CA SER A 52 -1.70 -16.28 8.28
C SER A 52 -2.51 -14.98 8.22
N VAL A 53 -1.87 -13.85 7.83
CA VAL A 53 -2.55 -12.55 7.70
C VAL A 53 -3.65 -12.61 6.64
N LEU A 54 -3.37 -13.19 5.47
CA LEU A 54 -4.36 -13.34 4.40
C LEU A 54 -5.57 -14.17 4.87
N SER A 55 -5.34 -15.29 5.55
CA SER A 55 -6.41 -16.11 6.10
C SER A 55 -7.25 -15.35 7.13
N ARG A 56 -6.62 -14.60 8.04
CA ARG A 56 -7.31 -13.79 9.05
C ARG A 56 -8.13 -12.65 8.40
N ALA A 57 -7.58 -12.01 7.37
CA ALA A 57 -8.30 -10.97 6.63
C ALA A 57 -9.54 -11.53 5.93
N GLN A 58 -9.43 -12.69 5.29
CA GLN A 58 -10.56 -13.39 4.66
C GLN A 58 -11.64 -13.77 5.68
N GLN A 59 -11.24 -14.28 6.85
CA GLN A 59 -12.17 -14.63 7.92
C GLN A 59 -12.88 -13.38 8.47
N ALA A 60 -12.17 -12.26 8.64
CA ALA A 60 -12.77 -11.00 9.08
C ALA A 60 -13.78 -10.46 8.04
N ALA A 61 -13.47 -10.53 6.75
CA ALA A 61 -14.39 -10.17 5.68
C ALA A 61 -15.66 -11.04 5.72
N ALA A 62 -15.49 -12.36 5.87
CA ALA A 62 -16.61 -13.29 5.98
C ALA A 62 -17.49 -13.02 7.22
N ARG A 63 -16.90 -12.70 8.39
CA ARG A 63 -17.67 -12.29 9.59
C ARG A 63 -18.48 -11.02 9.36
N ALA A 64 -17.99 -10.13 8.49
CA ALA A 64 -18.68 -8.91 8.08
C ALA A 64 -19.70 -9.12 6.93
N GLY A 65 -19.95 -10.38 6.52
CA GLY A 65 -20.86 -10.69 5.42
C GLY A 65 -20.34 -10.29 4.04
N ARG A 66 -19.01 -10.09 3.90
CA ARG A 66 -18.34 -9.67 2.66
C ARG A 66 -17.61 -10.84 2.01
N ALA A 67 -17.41 -10.74 0.70
CA ALA A 67 -16.58 -11.71 -0.02
C ALA A 67 -15.16 -11.75 0.56
N PRO A 68 -14.57 -12.94 0.81
CA PRO A 68 -13.24 -13.07 1.42
C PRO A 68 -12.13 -12.31 0.67
N GLU A 69 -12.27 -12.19 -0.65
CA GLU A 69 -11.34 -11.48 -1.55
C GLU A 69 -11.59 -9.97 -1.66
N SER A 70 -12.60 -9.45 -0.99
CA SER A 70 -12.99 -8.03 -1.06
C SER A 70 -12.01 -7.07 -0.38
N VAL A 71 -10.98 -7.60 0.27
CA VAL A 71 -10.01 -6.82 1.04
C VAL A 71 -8.60 -7.02 0.49
N ARG A 72 -7.98 -5.92 0.07
CA ARG A 72 -6.56 -5.89 -0.29
C ARG A 72 -5.70 -5.86 0.96
N VAL A 73 -4.69 -6.72 1.02
CA VAL A 73 -3.64 -6.67 2.03
C VAL A 73 -2.40 -6.02 1.42
N VAL A 74 -2.02 -4.86 1.90
CA VAL A 74 -0.76 -4.21 1.54
C VAL A 74 0.31 -4.69 2.52
N ALA A 75 1.30 -5.45 2.03
CA ALA A 75 2.43 -5.91 2.82
C ALA A 75 3.45 -4.77 2.99
N VAL A 76 3.48 -4.16 4.19
CA VAL A 76 4.31 -2.97 4.44
C VAL A 76 5.74 -3.36 4.72
N SER A 77 6.61 -3.16 3.72
CA SER A 77 8.00 -3.65 3.65
C SER A 77 9.07 -2.64 4.02
N LYS A 78 8.68 -1.47 4.57
CA LYS A 78 9.64 -0.45 4.99
C LYS A 78 10.67 -1.00 5.96
N THR A 79 11.92 -0.60 5.80
CA THR A 79 13.10 -1.03 6.56
C THR A 79 13.45 -2.52 6.42
N LYS A 80 12.85 -3.23 5.46
CA LYS A 80 13.12 -4.65 5.26
C LYS A 80 14.06 -4.90 4.06
N PRO A 81 14.97 -5.89 4.18
CA PRO A 81 15.85 -6.27 3.08
C PRO A 81 15.09 -6.78 1.85
N VAL A 82 15.60 -6.50 0.66
CA VAL A 82 15.04 -6.94 -0.63
C VAL A 82 14.80 -8.45 -0.67
N GLY A 83 15.71 -9.26 -0.09
CA GLY A 83 15.55 -10.72 -0.05
C GLY A 83 14.32 -11.21 0.72
N VAL A 84 13.92 -10.52 1.80
CA VAL A 84 12.69 -10.85 2.54
C VAL A 84 11.46 -10.47 1.74
N ILE A 85 11.49 -9.31 1.08
CA ILE A 85 10.40 -8.85 0.18
C ILE A 85 10.24 -9.85 -0.97
N ARG A 86 11.36 -10.30 -1.56
CA ARG A 86 11.36 -11.29 -2.63
C ARG A 86 10.73 -12.62 -2.17
N GLY A 87 11.00 -13.08 -0.96
CA GLY A 87 10.36 -14.28 -0.43
C GLY A 87 8.85 -14.17 -0.26
N VAL A 88 8.35 -13.01 0.14
CA VAL A 88 6.91 -12.72 0.21
C VAL A 88 6.29 -12.66 -1.20
N TYR A 89 7.00 -12.07 -2.16
CA TYR A 89 6.61 -12.07 -3.56
C TYR A 89 6.56 -13.50 -4.14
N ASP A 90 7.57 -14.32 -3.90
CA ASP A 90 7.64 -15.70 -4.39
C ASP A 90 6.55 -16.59 -3.75
N ALA A 91 6.05 -16.22 -2.57
CA ALA A 91 4.85 -16.80 -1.95
C ALA A 91 3.53 -16.40 -2.64
N GLY A 92 3.57 -15.58 -3.70
CA GLY A 92 2.44 -15.20 -4.54
C GLY A 92 1.88 -13.80 -4.29
N HIS A 93 2.44 -13.04 -3.35
CA HIS A 93 1.95 -11.69 -3.05
C HIS A 93 2.49 -10.64 -4.04
N ARG A 94 1.67 -9.63 -4.35
CA ARG A 94 2.04 -8.60 -5.34
C ARG A 94 1.94 -7.17 -4.81
N CYS A 95 1.12 -6.91 -3.79
CA CYS A 95 0.84 -5.58 -3.29
C CYS A 95 1.70 -5.23 -2.08
N PHE A 96 2.65 -4.30 -2.24
CA PHE A 96 3.59 -3.91 -1.19
C PHE A 96 3.50 -2.42 -0.88
N GLY A 97 3.73 -2.07 0.39
CA GLY A 97 3.66 -0.69 0.86
C GLY A 97 5.00 -0.16 1.38
N GLU A 98 5.35 1.06 0.98
CA GLU A 98 6.57 1.74 1.39
C GLU A 98 6.28 3.16 1.90
N ASN A 99 7.10 3.61 2.86
CA ASN A 99 6.93 4.92 3.48
C ASN A 99 7.99 5.95 3.06
N TYR A 100 9.13 5.52 2.54
CA TYR A 100 10.27 6.38 2.28
C TYR A 100 10.62 6.36 0.80
N VAL A 101 10.62 7.56 0.18
CA VAL A 101 10.82 7.72 -1.26
C VAL A 101 12.14 7.10 -1.73
N GLN A 102 13.25 7.44 -1.03
CA GLN A 102 14.56 6.93 -1.43
C GLN A 102 14.64 5.40 -1.28
N GLU A 103 14.13 4.87 -0.18
CA GLU A 103 14.13 3.43 0.07
C GLU A 103 13.37 2.67 -1.03
N LEU A 104 12.20 3.18 -1.45
CA LEU A 104 11.43 2.57 -2.53
C LEU A 104 12.15 2.65 -3.88
N ILE A 105 12.76 3.79 -4.21
CA ILE A 105 13.54 3.96 -5.44
C ILE A 105 14.72 2.98 -5.48
N ASP A 106 15.38 2.75 -4.35
CA ASP A 106 16.53 1.84 -4.26
C ASP A 106 16.11 0.37 -4.33
N LYS A 107 14.94 0.01 -3.82
CA LYS A 107 14.42 -1.37 -3.78
C LYS A 107 13.74 -1.81 -5.09
N ALA A 108 12.93 -0.97 -5.69
CA ALA A 108 12.08 -1.33 -6.81
C ALA A 108 12.86 -1.96 -7.99
N PRO A 109 14.03 -1.43 -8.41
CA PRO A 109 14.81 -2.03 -9.50
C PRO A 109 15.40 -3.41 -9.20
N GLN A 110 15.45 -3.82 -7.93
CA GLN A 110 16.00 -5.11 -7.49
C GLN A 110 14.92 -6.19 -7.34
N LEU A 111 13.68 -5.85 -7.61
CA LEU A 111 12.50 -6.69 -7.40
C LEU A 111 11.70 -6.81 -8.71
N PRO A 112 10.81 -7.80 -8.83
CA PRO A 112 10.02 -8.00 -10.03
C PRO A 112 9.15 -6.79 -10.41
N GLU A 113 9.04 -6.54 -11.70
CA GLU A 113 8.32 -5.37 -12.25
C GLU A 113 6.80 -5.45 -12.10
N ASP A 114 6.25 -6.64 -11.83
CA ASP A 114 4.82 -6.87 -11.59
C ASP A 114 4.41 -6.67 -10.13
N ILE A 115 5.30 -6.13 -9.29
CA ILE A 115 4.92 -5.65 -7.95
C ILE A 115 4.08 -4.39 -8.09
N GLU A 116 2.92 -4.40 -7.42
CA GLU A 116 2.04 -3.25 -7.25
C GLU A 116 2.50 -2.46 -6.02
N TRP A 117 3.29 -1.40 -6.25
CA TRP A 117 3.78 -0.58 -5.16
C TRP A 117 2.74 0.45 -4.71
N HIS A 118 2.47 0.48 -3.41
CA HIS A 118 1.71 1.54 -2.74
C HIS A 118 2.66 2.43 -1.95
N PHE A 119 2.68 3.72 -2.25
CA PHE A 119 3.36 4.69 -1.40
C PHE A 119 2.41 5.16 -0.31
N ILE A 120 2.71 4.84 0.95
CA ILE A 120 1.85 5.05 2.10
C ILE A 120 2.46 6.00 3.16
N GLY A 121 3.61 6.62 2.86
CA GLY A 121 4.28 7.61 3.70
C GLY A 121 3.87 9.04 3.33
N ASN A 122 4.23 10.02 4.17
CA ASN A 122 4.05 11.42 3.81
C ASN A 122 4.93 11.77 2.58
N LEU A 123 4.31 12.26 1.52
CA LEU A 123 4.98 12.60 0.27
C LEU A 123 5.22 14.10 0.16
N GLN A 124 6.46 14.52 0.33
CA GLN A 124 6.84 15.89 0.05
C GLN A 124 6.73 16.19 -1.46
N SER A 125 6.16 17.33 -1.84
CA SER A 125 5.88 17.68 -3.24
C SER A 125 7.14 17.74 -4.13
N ASN A 126 8.32 18.09 -3.57
CA ASN A 126 9.60 18.08 -4.26
C ASN A 126 10.13 16.66 -4.56
N LYS A 127 9.63 15.63 -3.87
CA LYS A 127 10.01 14.22 -4.07
C LYS A 127 9.11 13.47 -5.05
N ALA A 128 7.96 14.01 -5.42
CA ALA A 128 6.99 13.37 -6.30
C ALA A 128 7.61 12.96 -7.66
N LYS A 129 8.43 13.84 -8.28
CA LYS A 129 9.07 13.51 -9.55
C LYS A 129 10.07 12.37 -9.42
N ALA A 130 10.89 12.36 -8.38
CA ALA A 130 11.86 11.30 -8.13
C ALA A 130 11.16 9.95 -7.90
N LEU A 131 10.09 9.94 -7.09
CA LEU A 131 9.29 8.74 -6.82
C LEU A 131 8.69 8.17 -8.11
N LEU A 132 7.99 8.99 -8.88
CA LEU A 132 7.28 8.55 -10.08
C LEU A 132 8.23 8.13 -11.22
N ALA A 133 9.38 8.78 -11.34
CA ALA A 133 10.39 8.41 -12.34
C ALA A 133 11.19 7.17 -11.94
N GLY A 134 11.47 7.01 -10.63
CA GLY A 134 12.27 5.88 -10.11
C GLY A 134 11.50 4.59 -9.89
N VAL A 135 10.16 4.65 -9.86
CA VAL A 135 9.29 3.49 -9.59
C VAL A 135 8.22 3.36 -10.67
N PRO A 136 8.53 2.77 -11.83
CA PRO A 136 7.56 2.59 -12.93
C PRO A 136 6.32 1.79 -12.53
N SER A 137 6.46 0.83 -11.64
CA SER A 137 5.36 -0.02 -11.12
C SER A 137 4.64 0.55 -9.87
N LEU A 138 4.82 1.86 -9.58
CA LEU A 138 4.01 2.52 -8.55
C LEU A 138 2.54 2.54 -8.99
N ASP A 139 1.70 1.80 -8.29
CA ASP A 139 0.28 1.65 -8.60
C ASP A 139 -0.57 2.71 -7.88
N MET A 140 -0.21 3.04 -6.63
CA MET A 140 -1.03 3.93 -5.80
C MET A 140 -0.20 4.83 -4.88
N VAL A 141 -0.66 6.07 -4.66
CA VAL A 141 -0.23 6.94 -3.56
C VAL A 141 -1.41 7.12 -2.61
N GLU A 142 -1.27 6.64 -1.37
CA GLU A 142 -2.36 6.64 -0.39
C GLU A 142 -2.37 7.87 0.54
N SER A 143 -1.43 8.79 0.35
CA SER A 143 -1.14 9.88 1.29
C SER A 143 -1.33 11.27 0.70
N VAL A 144 -2.34 11.46 -0.14
CA VAL A 144 -2.68 12.79 -0.67
C VAL A 144 -3.49 13.54 0.40
N ASP A 145 -2.92 14.59 0.97
CA ASP A 145 -3.49 15.33 2.10
C ASP A 145 -3.73 16.82 1.82
N ASP A 146 -3.29 17.31 0.67
CA ASP A 146 -3.58 18.68 0.21
C ASP A 146 -3.64 18.77 -1.33
N GLU A 147 -4.18 19.90 -1.84
CA GLU A 147 -4.26 20.17 -3.28
C GLU A 147 -2.88 20.35 -3.92
N LYS A 148 -1.90 20.82 -3.17
CA LYS A 148 -0.55 21.07 -3.69
C LYS A 148 0.13 19.76 -4.08
N ILE A 149 0.00 18.70 -3.25
CA ILE A 149 0.54 17.40 -3.60
C ILE A 149 -0.27 16.73 -4.70
N ALA A 150 -1.60 16.87 -4.72
CA ALA A 150 -2.45 16.38 -5.81
C ALA A 150 -2.05 16.99 -7.16
N ASN A 151 -1.99 18.32 -7.24
CA ASN A 151 -1.57 19.05 -8.45
C ASN A 151 -0.14 18.69 -8.88
N ARG A 152 0.76 18.46 -7.92
CA ARG A 152 2.13 18.05 -8.22
C ARG A 152 2.20 16.66 -8.82
N LEU A 153 1.47 15.69 -8.26
CA LEU A 153 1.38 14.33 -8.79
C LEU A 153 0.77 14.34 -10.19
N ASP A 154 -0.35 15.03 -10.38
CA ASP A 154 -1.04 15.13 -11.67
C ASP A 154 -0.10 15.63 -12.78
N ARG A 155 0.61 16.74 -12.53
CA ARG A 155 1.58 17.31 -13.47
C ARG A 155 2.72 16.34 -13.76
N VAL A 156 3.28 15.68 -12.75
CA VAL A 156 4.40 14.75 -12.95
C VAL A 156 3.96 13.49 -13.71
N VAL A 157 2.77 12.96 -13.47
CA VAL A 157 2.21 11.85 -14.25
C VAL A 157 2.10 12.22 -15.73
N ALA A 158 1.58 13.43 -16.04
CA ALA A 158 1.51 13.95 -17.41
C ALA A 158 2.90 14.13 -18.03
N ASP A 159 3.83 14.80 -17.32
CA ASP A 159 5.20 15.07 -17.80
C ASP A 159 5.98 13.79 -18.13
N LEU A 160 5.72 12.69 -17.41
CA LEU A 160 6.36 11.39 -17.62
C LEU A 160 5.61 10.50 -18.62
N GLY A 161 4.45 10.92 -19.12
CA GLY A 161 3.61 10.13 -20.02
C GLY A 161 3.13 8.81 -19.41
N ARG A 162 2.93 8.77 -18.08
CA ARG A 162 2.47 7.58 -17.36
C ARG A 162 0.97 7.38 -17.53
N LYS A 163 0.51 6.15 -17.30
CA LYS A 163 -0.92 5.89 -17.05
C LYS A 163 -1.40 6.68 -15.84
N PRO A 164 -2.69 7.07 -15.79
CA PRO A 164 -3.25 7.74 -14.63
C PRO A 164 -2.94 6.98 -13.32
N LEU A 165 -2.48 7.74 -12.32
CA LEU A 165 -2.06 7.19 -11.02
C LEU A 165 -3.24 7.14 -10.07
N LYS A 166 -3.48 5.99 -9.44
CA LYS A 166 -4.46 5.86 -8.36
C LYS A 166 -3.99 6.63 -7.12
N VAL A 167 -4.91 7.35 -6.49
CA VAL A 167 -4.63 8.07 -5.25
C VAL A 167 -5.77 7.91 -4.24
N LEU A 168 -5.40 7.87 -2.95
CA LEU A 168 -6.33 8.00 -1.84
C LEU A 168 -6.11 9.35 -1.16
N VAL A 169 -7.19 9.98 -0.73
CA VAL A 169 -7.13 11.15 0.13
C VAL A 169 -6.91 10.71 1.56
N GLN A 170 -5.82 11.18 2.17
CA GLN A 170 -5.52 10.90 3.57
C GLN A 170 -6.27 11.86 4.47
N VAL A 171 -7.05 11.31 5.41
CA VAL A 171 -7.87 12.05 6.38
C VAL A 171 -7.28 11.91 7.77
N ASN A 172 -7.10 13.02 8.48
CA ASN A 172 -6.71 13.04 9.88
C ASN A 172 -7.94 12.79 10.78
N THR A 173 -8.25 11.53 11.03
CA THR A 173 -9.39 11.15 11.88
C THR A 173 -9.07 11.18 13.38
N SER A 174 -7.80 11.40 13.77
CA SER A 174 -7.39 11.42 15.17
C SER A 174 -7.62 12.78 15.85
N GLY A 175 -7.77 13.86 15.07
CA GLY A 175 -7.84 15.22 15.57
C GLY A 175 -6.53 15.76 16.15
N GLU A 176 -5.42 15.02 16.05
CA GLU A 176 -4.10 15.48 16.50
C GLU A 176 -3.48 16.38 15.42
N GLU A 177 -3.21 17.65 15.73
CA GLU A 177 -2.61 18.63 14.81
C GLU A 177 -1.23 18.19 14.25
N SER A 178 -0.51 17.34 15.00
CA SER A 178 0.79 16.81 14.60
C SER A 178 0.75 15.72 13.53
N LYS A 179 -0.44 15.24 13.14
CA LYS A 179 -0.61 14.16 12.18
C LYS A 179 -0.99 14.68 10.80
N PHE A 180 -0.43 14.02 9.79
CA PHE A 180 -0.74 14.28 8.39
C PHE A 180 -2.17 13.82 8.05
N GLY A 181 -2.75 14.47 7.07
CA GLY A 181 -4.10 14.21 6.58
C GLY A 181 -4.94 15.48 6.58
N VAL A 182 -5.83 15.60 5.61
CA VAL A 182 -6.82 16.68 5.60
C VAL A 182 -7.80 16.49 6.77
N ASP A 183 -8.28 17.59 7.35
CA ASP A 183 -9.35 17.53 8.33
C ASP A 183 -10.60 16.86 7.72
N PRO A 184 -11.37 16.07 8.49
CA PRO A 184 -12.63 15.48 8.01
C PRO A 184 -13.54 16.46 7.26
N SER A 185 -13.64 17.69 7.73
CA SER A 185 -14.45 18.74 7.07
C SER A 185 -13.92 19.17 5.70
N GLY A 186 -12.62 19.01 5.43
CA GLY A 186 -11.98 19.31 4.15
C GLY A 186 -11.95 18.13 3.17
N CYS A 187 -12.32 16.95 3.63
CA CYS A 187 -12.19 15.70 2.86
C CYS A 187 -12.94 15.74 1.53
N VAL A 188 -14.17 16.19 1.53
CA VAL A 188 -15.01 16.31 0.32
C VAL A 188 -14.41 17.28 -0.68
N GLY A 189 -13.91 18.43 -0.21
CA GLY A 189 -13.27 19.44 -1.07
C GLY A 189 -12.05 18.87 -1.80
N LEU A 190 -11.16 18.20 -1.06
CA LEU A 190 -9.96 17.59 -1.65
C LEU A 190 -10.29 16.43 -2.59
N ALA A 191 -11.25 15.59 -2.26
CA ALA A 191 -11.71 14.50 -3.12
C ALA A 191 -12.28 15.03 -4.46
N LYS A 192 -13.10 16.11 -4.40
CA LYS A 192 -13.58 16.83 -5.59
C LYS A 192 -12.44 17.39 -6.42
N HIS A 193 -11.47 18.05 -5.78
CA HIS A 193 -10.31 18.61 -6.47
C HIS A 193 -9.54 17.52 -7.22
N VAL A 194 -9.25 16.39 -6.58
CA VAL A 194 -8.56 15.26 -7.21
C VAL A 194 -9.36 14.75 -8.41
N LYS A 195 -10.67 14.52 -8.23
CA LYS A 195 -11.51 13.92 -9.28
C LYS A 195 -11.77 14.83 -10.48
N LEU A 196 -11.93 16.13 -10.24
CA LEU A 196 -12.38 17.09 -11.27
C LEU A 196 -11.25 17.92 -11.86
N SER A 197 -10.17 18.16 -11.10
CA SER A 197 -9.08 19.07 -11.50
C SER A 197 -7.75 18.38 -11.80
N CYS A 198 -7.63 17.07 -11.50
CA CYS A 198 -6.41 16.28 -11.71
C CYS A 198 -6.65 15.13 -12.70
N PRO A 199 -6.70 15.40 -14.03
CA PRO A 199 -7.10 14.41 -15.03
C PRO A 199 -6.15 13.22 -15.17
N ASN A 200 -4.90 13.33 -14.68
CA ASN A 200 -3.93 12.25 -14.69
C ASN A 200 -3.92 11.45 -13.38
N LEU A 201 -4.83 11.76 -12.45
CA LEU A 201 -5.05 10.98 -11.23
C LEU A 201 -6.39 10.25 -11.26
N VAL A 202 -6.43 9.09 -10.63
CA VAL A 202 -7.66 8.33 -10.39
C VAL A 202 -7.98 8.41 -8.91
N PHE A 203 -9.00 9.20 -8.54
CA PHE A 203 -9.52 9.17 -7.17
C PHE A 203 -10.06 7.77 -6.88
N SER A 204 -9.43 7.05 -5.94
CA SER A 204 -9.79 5.67 -5.62
C SER A 204 -10.41 5.51 -4.23
N GLY A 205 -10.33 6.52 -3.37
CA GLY A 205 -10.94 6.46 -2.04
C GLY A 205 -10.20 7.27 -0.98
N LEU A 206 -10.35 6.83 0.26
CA LEU A 206 -9.84 7.53 1.44
C LEU A 206 -8.88 6.64 2.25
N MET A 207 -7.95 7.27 2.99
CA MET A 207 -7.02 6.59 3.87
C MET A 207 -6.96 7.29 5.22
N THR A 208 -6.78 6.52 6.31
CA THR A 208 -6.35 7.07 7.60
C THR A 208 -5.34 6.18 8.30
N ILE A 209 -4.46 6.80 9.11
CA ILE A 209 -3.53 6.07 9.99
C ILE A 209 -4.17 5.84 11.36
N GLY A 210 -5.09 6.71 11.79
CA GLY A 210 -5.69 6.65 13.12
C GLY A 210 -4.72 7.04 14.25
N MET A 211 -5.07 6.71 15.49
CA MET A 211 -4.24 6.95 16.67
C MET A 211 -3.24 5.82 16.89
N LEU A 212 -2.04 6.16 17.37
CA LEU A 212 -0.96 5.18 17.59
C LEU A 212 -1.19 4.29 18.82
N ASP A 213 -1.97 4.75 19.79
CA ASP A 213 -2.27 4.03 21.02
C ASP A 213 -3.42 3.02 20.89
N TYR A 214 -4.07 3.00 19.72
CA TYR A 214 -5.23 2.14 19.40
C TYR A 214 -6.46 2.28 20.32
N SER A 215 -6.43 3.21 21.28
CA SER A 215 -7.53 3.40 22.25
C SER A 215 -8.81 3.90 21.59
N SER A 216 -8.69 4.68 20.51
CA SER A 216 -9.80 5.27 19.76
C SER A 216 -9.93 4.73 18.33
N THR A 217 -9.46 3.50 18.09
CA THR A 217 -9.49 2.85 16.76
C THR A 217 -10.90 2.82 16.15
N PRO A 218 -11.97 2.40 16.88
CA PRO A 218 -13.33 2.36 16.31
C PRO A 218 -13.84 3.74 15.88
N GLU A 219 -13.56 4.77 16.64
CA GLU A 219 -13.97 6.15 16.34
C GLU A 219 -13.28 6.68 15.10
N ASN A 220 -11.99 6.40 14.93
CA ASN A 220 -11.24 6.78 13.74
C ASN A 220 -11.77 6.09 12.48
N PHE A 221 -12.13 4.81 12.57
CA PHE A 221 -12.71 4.07 11.45
C PHE A 221 -14.14 4.54 11.12
N LYS A 222 -14.95 4.84 12.13
CA LYS A 222 -16.27 5.45 11.93
C LYS A 222 -16.17 6.81 11.25
N ALA A 223 -15.25 7.66 11.69
CA ALA A 223 -15.01 8.96 11.07
C ALA A 223 -14.65 8.83 9.59
N LEU A 224 -13.73 7.93 9.23
CA LEU A 224 -13.37 7.71 7.83
C LEU A 224 -14.55 7.16 7.01
N THR A 225 -15.35 6.26 7.58
CA THR A 225 -16.55 5.71 6.93
C THR A 225 -17.60 6.81 6.70
N SER A 226 -17.74 7.76 7.65
CA SER A 226 -18.61 8.92 7.47
C SER A 226 -18.12 9.82 6.33
N CYS A 227 -16.83 10.13 6.30
CA CYS A 227 -16.22 10.89 5.20
C CYS A 227 -16.47 10.21 3.84
N ARG A 228 -16.35 8.86 3.75
CA ARG A 228 -16.67 8.14 2.51
C ARG A 228 -18.08 8.39 2.04
N LYS A 229 -19.06 8.28 2.93
CA LYS A 229 -20.47 8.53 2.58
C LYS A 229 -20.69 9.93 2.04
N GLU A 230 -20.11 10.93 2.69
CA GLU A 230 -20.20 12.34 2.26
C GLU A 230 -19.55 12.55 0.89
N VAL A 231 -18.33 12.01 0.69
CA VAL A 231 -17.62 12.07 -0.59
C VAL A 231 -18.39 11.37 -1.69
N CYS A 232 -18.91 10.16 -1.45
CA CYS A 232 -19.66 9.40 -2.45
C CYS A 232 -20.96 10.11 -2.85
N ASN A 233 -21.70 10.65 -1.87
CA ASN A 233 -22.91 11.43 -2.12
C ASN A 233 -22.60 12.66 -2.98
N GLU A 234 -21.55 13.40 -2.64
CA GLU A 234 -21.20 14.64 -3.31
C GLU A 234 -20.60 14.43 -4.71
N LEU A 235 -19.86 13.32 -4.92
CA LEU A 235 -19.30 12.95 -6.21
C LEU A 235 -20.25 12.13 -7.10
N GLY A 236 -21.39 11.72 -6.57
CA GLY A 236 -22.34 10.86 -7.28
C GLY A 236 -21.77 9.50 -7.66
N ILE A 237 -20.93 8.92 -6.79
CA ILE A 237 -20.33 7.59 -7.00
C ILE A 237 -20.82 6.59 -5.94
N PRO A 238 -20.98 5.30 -6.28
CA PRO A 238 -21.31 4.28 -5.30
C PRO A 238 -20.17 4.05 -4.30
N GLU A 239 -20.51 3.69 -3.06
CA GLU A 239 -19.50 3.46 -2.01
C GLU A 239 -18.51 2.36 -2.36
N GLU A 240 -18.90 1.38 -3.17
CA GLU A 240 -18.06 0.28 -3.64
C GLU A 240 -16.91 0.76 -4.56
N GLN A 241 -17.03 1.95 -5.14
CA GLN A 241 -15.98 2.59 -5.94
C GLN A 241 -15.05 3.49 -5.13
N CYS A 242 -15.30 3.64 -3.83
CA CYS A 242 -14.50 4.45 -2.93
C CYS A 242 -13.85 3.56 -1.87
N GLU A 243 -12.59 3.20 -2.08
CA GLU A 243 -11.83 2.36 -1.17
C GLU A 243 -11.67 3.01 0.21
N LEU A 244 -11.58 2.19 1.25
CA LEU A 244 -11.18 2.60 2.59
C LEU A 244 -9.88 1.90 2.96
N SER A 245 -8.79 2.65 2.97
CA SER A 245 -7.49 2.19 3.49
C SER A 245 -7.40 2.56 4.97
N MET A 246 -7.70 1.60 5.82
CA MET A 246 -7.62 1.73 7.28
C MET A 246 -7.37 0.36 7.91
N GLY A 247 -6.69 0.35 9.07
CA GLY A 247 -6.26 -0.87 9.75
C GLY A 247 -4.82 -1.24 9.47
N MET A 248 -4.10 -1.56 10.53
CA MET A 248 -2.69 -1.95 10.55
C MET A 248 -2.51 -3.27 11.31
N SER A 249 -1.28 -3.66 11.61
CA SER A 249 -0.92 -4.94 12.23
C SER A 249 -1.71 -5.28 13.51
N ALA A 250 -2.12 -4.29 14.29
CA ALA A 250 -2.80 -4.51 15.56
C ALA A 250 -4.32 -4.57 15.44
N ASP A 251 -4.92 -3.95 14.41
CA ASP A 251 -6.35 -3.67 14.34
C ASP A 251 -6.99 -3.97 12.97
N PHE A 252 -6.25 -4.59 12.04
CA PHE A 252 -6.74 -4.80 10.66
C PHE A 252 -8.01 -5.66 10.59
N GLU A 253 -8.20 -6.63 11.47
CA GLU A 253 -9.42 -7.45 11.48
C GLU A 253 -10.64 -6.62 11.86
N GLN A 254 -10.52 -5.78 12.91
CA GLN A 254 -11.57 -4.84 13.30
C GLN A 254 -11.85 -3.82 12.20
N ALA A 255 -10.79 -3.30 11.54
CA ALA A 255 -10.96 -2.40 10.41
C ALA A 255 -11.75 -3.05 9.27
N ILE A 256 -11.48 -4.33 8.96
CA ILE A 256 -12.21 -5.09 7.94
C ILE A 256 -13.68 -5.23 8.32
N GLU A 257 -13.97 -5.60 9.56
CA GLU A 257 -15.35 -5.71 10.09
C GLU A 257 -16.09 -4.37 10.06
N MET A 258 -15.35 -3.25 10.13
CA MET A 258 -15.88 -1.90 10.02
C MET A 258 -15.87 -1.32 8.60
N GLY A 259 -15.59 -2.14 7.57
CA GLY A 259 -15.75 -1.76 6.17
C GLY A 259 -14.45 -1.41 5.43
N SER A 260 -13.26 -1.64 6.02
CA SER A 260 -11.99 -1.47 5.30
C SER A 260 -11.94 -2.35 4.06
N THR A 261 -11.44 -1.81 2.96
CA THR A 261 -11.19 -2.53 1.70
C THR A 261 -9.70 -2.71 1.43
N ASN A 262 -8.85 -2.04 2.22
CA ASN A 262 -7.40 -2.03 2.08
C ASN A 262 -6.76 -1.94 3.47
N VAL A 263 -6.03 -2.97 3.88
CA VAL A 263 -5.32 -3.02 5.17
C VAL A 263 -3.81 -3.03 4.97
N ARG A 264 -3.06 -2.32 5.83
CA ARG A 264 -1.62 -2.11 5.69
C ARG A 264 -0.88 -2.83 6.82
N VAL A 265 -0.43 -4.04 6.55
CA VAL A 265 0.14 -4.94 7.57
C VAL A 265 1.66 -5.06 7.41
N GLY A 266 2.40 -4.62 8.41
CA GLY A 266 3.87 -4.62 8.42
C GLY A 266 4.47 -5.59 9.42
N SER A 267 4.46 -5.24 10.72
CA SER A 267 5.13 -6.00 11.77
C SER A 267 4.62 -7.43 11.94
N THR A 268 3.36 -7.69 11.65
CA THR A 268 2.78 -9.04 11.68
C THR A 268 3.32 -9.93 10.55
N ILE A 269 3.70 -9.36 9.40
CA ILE A 269 4.28 -10.10 8.26
C ILE A 269 5.80 -10.18 8.40
N PHE A 270 6.45 -9.04 8.62
CA PHE A 270 7.90 -8.89 8.50
C PHE A 270 8.66 -8.83 9.84
N GLY A 271 7.96 -8.94 10.97
CA GLY A 271 8.55 -8.77 12.30
C GLY A 271 8.83 -7.31 12.67
N ALA A 272 9.45 -7.10 13.84
CA ALA A 272 9.79 -5.78 14.36
C ALA A 272 10.73 -5.01 13.39
N ARG A 273 10.73 -3.68 13.51
CA ARG A 273 11.61 -2.82 12.72
C ARG A 273 13.04 -2.92 13.24
N GLU A 274 13.95 -3.14 12.33
CA GLU A 274 15.38 -3.03 12.61
C GLU A 274 15.83 -1.64 12.17
N TYR A 275 16.16 -0.77 13.14
CA TYR A 275 16.80 0.50 12.83
C TYR A 275 18.31 0.29 12.87
N PRO A 276 19.08 0.81 11.88
CA PRO A 276 20.53 0.83 11.96
C PRO A 276 20.94 1.47 13.30
N LYS A 277 21.78 0.78 14.07
CA LYS A 277 22.37 1.40 15.27
C LYS A 277 23.12 2.66 14.80
N LYS A 278 22.74 3.82 15.30
CA LYS A 278 23.56 5.03 15.15
C LYS A 278 24.88 4.76 15.85
N ASN A 279 25.95 4.61 15.07
CA ASN A 279 27.32 4.66 15.59
C ASN A 279 27.64 6.08 16.05
#